data_0012674e4572e6248fd7653a07110317
#
_entry.id   0012674e4572e6248fd7653a07110317
#
_cell.length_a   1.000
_cell.length_b   1.000
_cell.length_c   1.000
_cell.angle_alpha   90.00
_cell.angle_beta   90.00
_cell.angle_gamma   90.00
#
_symmetry.space_group_name_H-M   'P 1'
#
loop_
_entity.id
_entity.type
_entity.pdbx_description
1 polymer ?
#
loop_
_entity_poly.entity_id
_entity_poly.type
_entity_poly.pdbx_seq_one_letter_code
_entity_poly.pdbx_strand_id
1 'polypeptide(L)'
;MTDITAAIRQVDTNHIIFIEGNHFATDFTGLTPPWDDNMVYSFHKYWSPAAVETIQQFLDIRSEHNVPLWMGESGENNNEWYRSAVQLFEADSIGWAWWTLKKLDSESGIMNVTVPEGYQQIIDYWKGTGPAPTPDEAHRVLMQLAENVRIENCRVNYGVISALFGR
;
A
#
# COMPACT_ATOMS: atom_id res chain seq x y z
N MET A 1 -4.35 -10.16 -19.18
CA MET A 1 -3.94 -8.75 -19.02
C MET A 1 -4.03 -7.99 -20.35
N THR A 2 -3.45 -8.48 -21.45
CA THR A 2 -3.50 -7.85 -22.78
C THR A 2 -4.91 -7.54 -23.26
N ASP A 3 -5.89 -8.47 -23.09
CA ASP A 3 -7.27 -8.24 -23.49
C ASP A 3 -7.96 -7.12 -22.69
N ILE A 4 -7.62 -7.00 -21.40
CA ILE A 4 -8.13 -5.92 -20.54
C ILE A 4 -7.55 -4.59 -21.02
N THR A 5 -6.26 -4.52 -21.27
CA THR A 5 -5.61 -3.32 -21.84
C THR A 5 -6.24 -2.93 -23.16
N ALA A 6 -6.44 -3.90 -24.06
CA ALA A 6 -7.08 -3.65 -25.36
C ALA A 6 -8.51 -3.09 -25.20
N ALA A 7 -9.29 -3.61 -24.25
CA ALA A 7 -10.63 -3.10 -23.96
C ALA A 7 -10.58 -1.66 -23.38
N ILE A 8 -9.64 -1.36 -22.49
CA ILE A 8 -9.42 0.00 -21.97
C ILE A 8 -9.08 0.95 -23.12
N ARG A 9 -8.18 0.56 -24.00
CA ARG A 9 -7.73 1.40 -25.13
C ARG A 9 -8.80 1.72 -26.18
N GLN A 10 -9.89 0.94 -26.19
CA GLN A 10 -11.05 1.28 -27.03
C GLN A 10 -11.82 2.52 -26.53
N VAL A 11 -11.70 2.86 -25.25
CA VAL A 11 -12.43 3.99 -24.63
C VAL A 11 -11.50 5.06 -24.07
N ASP A 12 -10.25 4.71 -23.77
CA ASP A 12 -9.25 5.60 -23.15
C ASP A 12 -7.85 5.32 -23.69
N THR A 13 -7.35 6.23 -24.49
CA THR A 13 -6.02 6.15 -25.09
C THR A 13 -4.94 6.95 -24.33
N ASN A 14 -5.31 7.70 -23.28
CA ASN A 14 -4.46 8.68 -22.66
C ASN A 14 -3.92 8.29 -21.28
N HIS A 15 -4.72 7.57 -20.47
CA HIS A 15 -4.29 7.22 -19.11
C HIS A 15 -3.21 6.13 -19.12
N ILE A 16 -2.29 6.25 -18.16
CA ILE A 16 -1.24 5.27 -17.92
C ILE A 16 -1.85 3.97 -17.42
N ILE A 17 -1.38 2.83 -17.93
CA ILE A 17 -1.71 1.49 -17.44
C ILE A 17 -0.65 1.07 -16.43
N PHE A 18 -1.03 0.89 -15.18
CA PHE A 18 -0.17 0.29 -14.16
C PHE A 18 -0.40 -1.21 -14.13
N ILE A 19 0.66 -1.99 -14.25
CA ILE A 19 0.64 -3.46 -14.15
C ILE A 19 1.33 -3.89 -12.87
N GLU A 20 0.61 -4.60 -12.04
CA GLU A 20 1.15 -5.24 -10.85
C GLU A 20 1.53 -6.69 -11.13
N GLY A 21 2.64 -7.13 -10.54
CA GLY A 21 3.13 -8.49 -10.64
C GLY A 21 2.31 -9.50 -9.83
N ASN A 22 2.58 -10.78 -10.02
CA ASN A 22 2.08 -11.85 -9.16
C ASN A 22 2.73 -11.77 -7.75
N HIS A 23 2.26 -12.59 -6.80
CA HIS A 23 2.81 -12.71 -5.46
C HIS A 23 3.00 -11.33 -4.78
N PHE A 24 1.90 -10.61 -4.59
CA PHE A 24 1.94 -9.26 -3.99
C PHE A 24 2.82 -8.29 -4.78
N ALA A 25 2.70 -8.30 -6.10
CA ALA A 25 3.42 -7.44 -7.04
C ALA A 25 4.96 -7.58 -6.97
N THR A 26 5.47 -8.77 -6.65
CA THR A 26 6.92 -9.05 -6.60
C THR A 26 7.43 -9.93 -7.74
N ASP A 27 6.56 -10.57 -8.51
CA ASP A 27 6.93 -11.46 -9.62
C ASP A 27 6.28 -11.02 -10.94
N PHE A 28 7.09 -10.65 -11.91
CA PHE A 28 6.67 -10.22 -13.26
C PHE A 28 6.86 -11.30 -14.34
N THR A 29 7.06 -12.56 -13.95
CA THR A 29 7.15 -13.66 -14.88
C THR A 29 5.94 -13.75 -15.80
N GLY A 30 6.15 -13.68 -17.11
CA GLY A 30 5.09 -13.70 -18.12
C GLY A 30 4.34 -12.37 -18.29
N LEU A 31 4.79 -11.29 -17.63
CA LEU A 31 4.26 -9.95 -17.78
C LEU A 31 5.20 -9.02 -18.56
N THR A 32 6.33 -9.52 -19.03
CA THR A 32 7.28 -8.85 -19.91
C THR A 32 7.35 -9.58 -21.27
N PRO A 33 7.63 -8.88 -22.39
CA PRO A 33 7.80 -7.44 -22.53
C PRO A 33 6.50 -6.64 -22.35
N PRO A 34 6.58 -5.31 -22.20
CA PRO A 34 5.38 -4.45 -22.17
C PRO A 34 4.61 -4.58 -23.48
N TRP A 35 3.28 -4.50 -23.39
CA TRP A 35 2.37 -4.65 -24.53
C TRP A 35 1.56 -3.38 -24.83
N ASP A 36 1.90 -2.27 -24.18
CA ASP A 36 1.30 -0.95 -24.38
C ASP A 36 2.37 0.11 -24.16
N ASP A 37 2.39 1.14 -25.02
CA ASP A 37 3.42 2.17 -25.00
C ASP A 37 3.28 3.16 -23.81
N ASN A 38 2.14 3.12 -23.10
CA ASN A 38 1.86 3.98 -21.96
C ASN A 38 1.64 3.13 -20.69
N MET A 39 2.62 2.31 -20.37
CA MET A 39 2.58 1.32 -19.28
C MET A 39 3.66 1.60 -18.23
N VAL A 40 3.35 1.26 -16.97
CA VAL A 40 4.24 1.32 -15.81
C VAL A 40 4.18 -0.01 -15.08
N TYR A 41 5.32 -0.54 -14.67
CA TYR A 41 5.38 -1.72 -13.79
C TYR A 41 5.35 -1.26 -12.34
N SER A 42 4.31 -1.72 -11.61
CA SER A 42 4.08 -1.43 -10.20
C SER A 42 4.49 -2.63 -9.35
N PHE A 43 5.42 -2.44 -8.44
CA PHE A 43 5.87 -3.49 -7.51
C PHE A 43 5.64 -3.08 -6.06
N HIS A 44 5.63 -4.06 -5.15
CA HIS A 44 5.54 -3.82 -3.72
C HIS A 44 6.85 -4.16 -3.02
N LYS A 45 7.16 -3.44 -1.94
CA LYS A 45 8.33 -3.69 -1.11
C LYS A 45 8.01 -3.53 0.35
N TYR A 46 8.14 -4.64 1.10
CA TYR A 46 7.96 -4.71 2.55
C TYR A 46 9.14 -5.46 3.18
N TRP A 47 9.41 -5.24 4.43
CA TRP A 47 10.30 -5.97 5.37
C TRP A 47 11.73 -6.28 4.91
N SER A 48 12.00 -6.42 3.63
CA SER A 48 13.35 -6.64 3.13
C SER A 48 14.22 -5.39 3.35
N PRO A 49 15.55 -5.52 3.44
CA PRO A 49 16.45 -4.37 3.58
C PRO A 49 16.19 -3.30 2.51
N ALA A 50 16.31 -2.02 2.88
CA ALA A 50 16.24 -0.91 1.93
C ALA A 50 17.57 -0.78 1.17
N ALA A 51 17.83 -1.73 0.26
CA ALA A 51 19.07 -1.84 -0.49
C ALA A 51 18.77 -2.17 -1.97
N VAL A 52 19.62 -1.68 -2.89
CA VAL A 52 19.44 -1.80 -4.34
C VAL A 52 19.28 -3.25 -4.78
N GLU A 53 20.03 -4.17 -4.17
CA GLU A 53 20.00 -5.59 -4.49
C GLU A 53 18.59 -6.20 -4.31
N THR A 54 17.78 -5.62 -3.40
CA THR A 54 16.42 -6.12 -3.14
C THR A 54 15.39 -5.65 -4.16
N ILE A 55 15.74 -4.69 -5.01
CA ILE A 55 14.90 -4.18 -6.11
C ILE A 55 15.57 -4.40 -7.49
N GLN A 56 16.73 -5.03 -7.54
CA GLN A 56 17.52 -5.18 -8.77
C GLN A 56 16.71 -5.78 -9.92
N GLN A 57 15.91 -6.82 -9.66
CA GLN A 57 15.07 -7.44 -10.68
C GLN A 57 14.12 -6.44 -11.38
N PHE A 58 13.61 -5.44 -10.66
CA PHE A 58 12.73 -4.41 -11.23
C PHE A 58 13.55 -3.38 -12.04
N LEU A 59 14.75 -3.04 -11.55
CA LEU A 59 15.68 -2.19 -12.28
C LEU A 59 16.11 -2.83 -13.60
N ASP A 60 16.29 -4.15 -13.60
CA ASP A 60 16.62 -4.92 -14.82
C ASP A 60 15.46 -4.86 -15.82
N ILE A 61 14.20 -5.05 -15.41
CA ILE A 61 13.01 -4.87 -16.25
C ILE A 61 12.98 -3.47 -16.86
N ARG A 62 13.19 -2.43 -16.05
CA ARG A 62 13.25 -1.04 -16.52
C ARG A 62 14.32 -0.86 -17.59
N SER A 63 15.52 -1.37 -17.33
CA SER A 63 16.67 -1.22 -18.22
C SER A 63 16.49 -1.99 -19.52
N GLU A 64 15.97 -3.22 -19.47
CA GLU A 64 15.78 -4.09 -20.64
C GLU A 64 14.65 -3.55 -21.55
N HIS A 65 13.57 -3.06 -20.97
CA HIS A 65 12.37 -2.71 -21.73
C HIS A 65 12.13 -1.20 -21.85
N ASN A 66 12.98 -0.36 -21.26
CA ASN A 66 12.83 1.10 -21.24
C ASN A 66 11.44 1.55 -20.74
N VAL A 67 10.98 0.99 -19.61
CA VAL A 67 9.68 1.26 -19.00
C VAL A 67 9.83 1.90 -17.61
N PRO A 68 8.93 2.79 -17.20
CA PRO A 68 8.94 3.33 -15.85
C PRO A 68 8.60 2.26 -14.81
N LEU A 69 9.10 2.48 -13.58
CA LEU A 69 8.75 1.73 -12.39
C LEU A 69 7.97 2.60 -11.41
N TRP A 70 7.09 1.95 -10.66
CA TRP A 70 6.34 2.52 -9.55
C TRP A 70 6.37 1.58 -8.36
N MET A 71 6.69 2.08 -7.19
CA MET A 71 6.52 1.32 -5.95
C MET A 71 5.10 1.54 -5.44
N GLY A 72 4.19 0.59 -5.75
CA GLY A 72 2.74 0.71 -5.54
C GLY A 72 2.32 0.56 -4.08
N GLU A 73 3.05 -0.26 -3.31
CA GLU A 73 2.83 -0.43 -1.87
C GLU A 73 4.13 -0.64 -1.11
N SER A 74 4.26 0.08 0.01
CA SER A 74 5.30 -0.12 1.00
C SER A 74 4.87 0.43 2.35
N GLY A 75 5.39 -0.09 3.45
CA GLY A 75 5.03 0.37 4.79
C GLY A 75 5.18 -0.73 5.83
N GLU A 76 4.36 -0.68 6.88
CA GLU A 76 4.27 -1.69 7.95
C GLU A 76 5.59 -2.01 8.65
N ASN A 77 6.45 -1.01 8.80
CA ASN A 77 7.78 -1.10 9.40
C ASN A 77 7.98 0.08 10.38
N ASN A 78 9.20 0.45 10.66
CA ASN A 78 9.57 1.59 11.51
C ASN A 78 10.06 2.80 10.69
N ASN A 79 10.15 3.96 11.34
CA ASN A 79 10.51 5.22 10.70
C ASN A 79 11.93 5.26 10.12
N GLU A 80 12.87 4.50 10.66
CA GLU A 80 14.23 4.40 10.10
C GLU A 80 14.20 3.66 8.76
N TRP A 81 13.51 2.53 8.72
CA TRP A 81 13.31 1.78 7.49
C TRP A 81 12.56 2.60 6.44
N TYR A 82 11.52 3.35 6.84
CA TYR A 82 10.75 4.21 5.93
C TYR A 82 11.64 5.24 5.24
N ARG A 83 12.46 5.95 6.01
CA ARG A 83 13.40 6.92 5.48
C ARG A 83 14.36 6.29 4.48
N SER A 84 14.93 5.13 4.83
CA SER A 84 15.88 4.41 3.97
C SER A 84 15.21 3.90 2.69
N ALA A 85 13.96 3.41 2.77
CA ALA A 85 13.21 2.93 1.62
C ALA A 85 12.87 4.07 0.64
N VAL A 86 12.40 5.22 1.16
CA VAL A 86 12.13 6.40 0.33
C VAL A 86 13.40 6.89 -0.35
N GLN A 87 14.52 6.98 0.38
CA GLN A 87 15.82 7.37 -0.19
C GLN A 87 16.25 6.42 -1.31
N LEU A 88 16.05 5.11 -1.15
CA LEU A 88 16.33 4.12 -2.19
C LEU A 88 15.48 4.39 -3.44
N PHE A 89 14.17 4.57 -3.31
CA PHE A 89 13.29 4.79 -4.46
C PHE A 89 13.60 6.09 -5.18
N GLU A 90 13.81 7.18 -4.44
CA GLU A 90 14.11 8.49 -5.01
C GLU A 90 15.47 8.53 -5.72
N ALA A 91 16.50 7.84 -5.16
CA ALA A 91 17.81 7.73 -5.78
C ALA A 91 17.75 7.02 -7.13
N ASP A 92 16.84 6.06 -7.29
CA ASP A 92 16.61 5.31 -8.53
C ASP A 92 15.49 5.91 -9.40
N SER A 93 15.00 7.12 -9.09
CA SER A 93 13.91 7.78 -9.82
C SER A 93 12.64 6.93 -9.92
N ILE A 94 12.30 6.23 -8.86
CA ILE A 94 11.08 5.42 -8.72
C ILE A 94 10.06 6.22 -7.91
N GLY A 95 8.91 6.53 -8.50
CA GLY A 95 7.78 7.08 -7.77
C GLY A 95 7.18 6.05 -6.81
N TRP A 96 6.54 6.52 -5.73
CA TRP A 96 6.07 5.62 -4.69
C TRP A 96 4.72 6.04 -4.09
N ALA A 97 3.97 5.03 -3.61
CA ALA A 97 2.79 5.18 -2.77
C ALA A 97 2.98 4.42 -1.45
N TRP A 98 2.54 5.04 -0.34
CA TRP A 98 2.74 4.47 0.98
C TRP A 98 1.47 3.81 1.50
N TRP A 99 1.58 2.57 1.94
CA TRP A 99 0.54 1.82 2.63
C TRP A 99 0.71 1.97 4.15
N THR A 100 -0.24 2.42 4.90
CA THR A 100 -1.58 2.87 4.53
C THR A 100 -1.82 4.28 5.09
N LEU A 101 -2.75 5.02 4.51
CA LEU A 101 -3.11 6.34 5.03
C LEU A 101 -3.61 6.26 6.48
N LYS A 102 -4.52 5.32 6.77
CA LYS A 102 -5.13 5.12 8.10
C LYS A 102 -4.99 3.69 8.55
N LYS A 103 -4.65 3.49 9.83
CA LYS A 103 -4.58 2.15 10.43
C LYS A 103 -5.17 2.16 11.83
N LEU A 104 -5.90 1.09 12.18
CA LEU A 104 -6.49 0.93 13.50
C LEU A 104 -5.38 0.66 14.52
N ASP A 105 -5.34 1.48 15.57
CA ASP A 105 -4.44 1.34 16.73
C ASP A 105 -3.00 0.93 16.37
N SER A 106 -2.41 1.64 15.41
CA SER A 106 -1.09 1.31 14.89
C SER A 106 -0.26 2.56 14.61
N GLU A 107 1.02 2.52 15.01
CA GLU A 107 1.98 3.59 14.77
C GLU A 107 2.67 3.50 13.40
N SER A 108 2.35 2.49 12.59
CA SER A 108 2.97 2.30 11.27
C SER A 108 2.27 3.06 10.13
N GLY A 109 1.07 3.59 10.36
CA GLY A 109 0.33 4.38 9.37
C GLY A 109 0.56 5.88 9.53
N ILE A 110 0.27 6.64 8.48
CA ILE A 110 0.31 8.12 8.50
C ILE A 110 -0.71 8.66 9.50
N MET A 111 -1.86 7.99 9.62
CA MET A 111 -2.91 8.32 10.59
C MET A 111 -3.30 7.09 11.41
N ASN A 112 -3.41 7.30 12.71
CA ASN A 112 -3.87 6.29 13.65
C ASN A 112 -5.36 6.51 13.95
N VAL A 113 -6.15 5.45 13.83
CA VAL A 113 -7.59 5.43 14.17
C VAL A 113 -7.75 4.80 15.54
N THR A 114 -8.37 5.52 16.48
CA THR A 114 -8.64 4.97 17.81
C THR A 114 -9.71 3.88 17.73
N VAL A 115 -9.39 2.70 18.25
CA VAL A 115 -10.32 1.57 18.35
C VAL A 115 -11.34 1.85 19.46
N PRO A 116 -12.65 1.75 19.20
CA PRO A 116 -13.66 1.97 20.22
C PRO A 116 -13.70 0.84 21.25
N GLU A 117 -14.10 1.16 22.48
CA GLU A 117 -14.35 0.16 23.51
C GLU A 117 -15.41 -0.85 23.07
N GLY A 118 -15.12 -2.13 23.26
CA GLY A 118 -15.99 -3.25 22.84
C GLY A 118 -15.68 -3.79 21.44
N TYR A 119 -14.82 -3.14 20.65
CA TYR A 119 -14.48 -3.62 19.30
C TYR A 119 -13.79 -4.99 19.32
N GLN A 120 -12.92 -5.23 20.31
CA GLN A 120 -12.23 -6.52 20.44
C GLN A 120 -13.22 -7.68 20.65
N GLN A 121 -14.31 -7.49 21.40
CA GLN A 121 -15.35 -8.51 21.56
C GLN A 121 -16.01 -8.87 20.21
N ILE A 122 -16.22 -7.91 19.32
CA ILE A 122 -16.75 -8.16 17.97
C ILE A 122 -15.75 -9.00 17.16
N ILE A 123 -14.47 -8.65 17.22
CA ILE A 123 -13.40 -9.38 16.53
C ILE A 123 -13.28 -10.82 17.06
N ASP A 124 -13.34 -11.00 18.37
CA ASP A 124 -13.26 -12.32 18.99
C ASP A 124 -14.46 -13.19 18.61
N TYR A 125 -15.65 -12.61 18.56
CA TYR A 125 -16.84 -13.30 18.05
C TYR A 125 -16.68 -13.71 16.58
N TRP A 126 -16.22 -12.84 15.70
CA TRP A 126 -16.01 -13.16 14.29
C TRP A 126 -14.93 -14.25 14.08
N LYS A 127 -13.95 -14.32 14.95
CA LYS A 127 -12.93 -15.38 14.96
C LYS A 127 -13.42 -16.68 15.60
N GLY A 128 -14.61 -16.72 16.21
CA GLY A 128 -15.13 -17.87 16.93
C GLY A 128 -14.44 -18.10 18.28
N THR A 129 -13.77 -17.08 18.84
CA THR A 129 -13.02 -17.18 20.11
C THR A 129 -13.69 -16.49 21.28
N GLY A 130 -14.81 -15.79 21.05
CA GLY A 130 -15.56 -15.07 22.07
C GLY A 130 -17.08 -15.14 21.90
N PRO A 131 -17.86 -14.74 22.93
CA PRO A 131 -19.31 -14.69 22.85
C PRO A 131 -19.79 -13.59 21.91
N ALA A 132 -20.95 -13.79 21.28
CA ALA A 132 -21.60 -12.75 20.49
C ALA A 132 -21.91 -11.52 21.36
N PRO A 133 -21.61 -10.29 20.91
CA PRO A 133 -22.16 -9.09 21.50
C PRO A 133 -23.68 -9.04 21.25
N THR A 134 -24.39 -8.27 22.06
CA THR A 134 -25.78 -7.95 21.72
C THR A 134 -25.85 -7.11 20.44
N PRO A 135 -26.96 -7.16 19.67
CA PRO A 135 -27.13 -6.33 18.46
C PRO A 135 -26.92 -4.83 18.72
N ASP A 136 -27.41 -4.33 19.84
CA ASP A 136 -27.30 -2.91 20.20
C ASP A 136 -25.85 -2.52 20.53
N GLU A 137 -25.12 -3.37 21.25
CA GLU A 137 -23.68 -3.17 21.54
C GLU A 137 -22.87 -3.19 20.24
N ALA A 138 -23.09 -4.20 19.39
CA ALA A 138 -22.39 -4.29 18.09
C ALA A 138 -22.66 -3.05 17.23
N HIS A 139 -23.93 -2.62 17.13
CA HIS A 139 -24.30 -1.42 16.39
C HIS A 139 -23.60 -0.18 16.94
N ARG A 140 -23.68 0.07 18.25
CA ARG A 140 -23.03 1.21 18.91
C ARG A 140 -21.52 1.24 18.63
N VAL A 141 -20.84 0.11 18.79
CA VAL A 141 -19.39 0.00 18.61
C VAL A 141 -18.99 0.25 17.15
N LEU A 142 -19.70 -0.36 16.20
CA LEU A 142 -19.41 -0.18 14.77
C LEU A 142 -19.71 1.24 14.28
N MET A 143 -20.76 1.89 14.78
CA MET A 143 -21.04 3.30 14.48
C MET A 143 -19.98 4.22 15.09
N GLN A 144 -19.48 3.92 16.31
CA GLN A 144 -18.37 4.66 16.88
C GLN A 144 -17.08 4.48 16.07
N LEU A 145 -16.80 3.26 15.57
CA LEU A 145 -15.67 3.03 14.66
C LEU A 145 -15.82 3.85 13.37
N ALA A 146 -17.03 3.86 12.78
CA ALA A 146 -17.31 4.64 11.58
C ALA A 146 -17.06 6.14 11.80
N GLU A 147 -17.36 6.66 12.99
CA GLU A 147 -17.02 8.04 13.36
C GLU A 147 -15.51 8.23 13.57
N ASN A 148 -14.83 7.27 14.22
CA ASN A 148 -13.40 7.36 14.50
C ASN A 148 -12.52 7.29 13.24
N VAL A 149 -12.99 6.65 12.15
CA VAL A 149 -12.24 6.59 10.88
C VAL A 149 -12.36 7.87 10.04
N ARG A 150 -13.20 8.81 10.41
CA ARG A 150 -13.25 10.12 9.75
C ARG A 150 -11.91 10.83 9.93
N ILE A 151 -11.46 11.55 8.90
CA ILE A 151 -10.10 12.10 8.87
C ILE A 151 -9.84 13.08 10.01
N GLU A 152 -10.85 13.86 10.36
CA GLU A 152 -10.82 14.84 11.45
C GLU A 152 -10.71 14.23 12.86
N ASN A 153 -11.02 12.93 13.00
CA ASN A 153 -10.96 12.18 14.25
C ASN A 153 -9.72 11.29 14.36
N CYS A 154 -8.92 11.22 13.30
CA CYS A 154 -7.69 10.45 13.29
C CYS A 154 -6.53 11.23 13.94
N ARG A 155 -5.66 10.53 14.66
CA ARG A 155 -4.42 11.10 15.16
C ARG A 155 -3.33 11.02 14.09
N VAL A 156 -2.79 12.16 13.68
CA VAL A 156 -1.69 12.25 12.71
C VAL A 156 -0.40 11.73 13.34
N ASN A 157 0.30 10.84 12.64
CA ASN A 157 1.61 10.34 13.03
C ASN A 157 2.72 11.16 12.35
N TYR A 158 3.14 12.23 13.04
CA TYR A 158 4.21 13.12 12.52
C TYR A 158 5.56 12.43 12.39
N GLY A 159 5.82 11.35 13.16
CA GLY A 159 7.03 10.55 13.02
C GLY A 159 7.11 9.86 11.66
N VAL A 160 5.99 9.28 11.20
CA VAL A 160 5.89 8.68 9.86
C VAL A 160 6.03 9.77 8.78
N ILE A 161 5.32 10.89 8.92
CA ILE A 161 5.41 12.02 7.97
C ILE A 161 6.85 12.50 7.85
N SER A 162 7.55 12.69 8.98
CA SER A 162 8.95 13.12 8.98
C SER A 162 9.88 12.08 8.35
N ALA A 163 9.60 10.80 8.53
CA ALA A 163 10.39 9.73 7.92
C ALA A 163 10.23 9.69 6.40
N LEU A 164 9.00 9.91 5.90
CA LEU A 164 8.69 9.86 4.47
C LEU A 164 9.11 11.11 3.71
N PHE A 165 8.94 12.29 4.30
CA PHE A 165 9.07 13.56 3.58
C PHE A 165 10.21 14.47 4.09
N GLY A 166 10.96 14.04 5.10
CA GLY A 166 12.08 14.79 5.65
C GLY A 166 11.69 16.09 6.37
N ARG A 167 10.42 16.17 6.87
CA ARG A 167 9.85 17.40 7.47
C ARG A 167 9.47 17.17 8.93
#